data_8222b4f6ae857a04bdfe7909d378be4a
#
_entry.id   8222b4f6ae857a04bdfe7909d378be4a
#
_cell.length_a   1.000
_cell.length_b   1.000
_cell.length_c   1.000
_cell.angle_alpha   90.00
_cell.angle_beta   90.00
_cell.angle_gamma   90.00
#
_symmetry.space_group_name_H-M   'P 1'
#
loop_
_entity.id
_entity.type
_entity.pdbx_description
1 polymer ?
#
loop_
_entity_poly.entity_id
_entity_poly.type
_entity_poly.pdbx_seq_one_letter_code
_entity_poly.pdbx_strand_id
1 'polypeptide(L)'
;EVGGQANALVHHNPNATIASRGCPMNCSFCIVPKMEGRHFTLLPDFTPRPILCDNNLSALSADYQNFIIDKYKKSDVQLLDINSGFEPHSFTEETYKRWKGINKGAWRFAFDEMKEERAVKRTVEILREEPASKKRVYVLIGNEPFEQCYERVIKVIEWGCEPHVQPMIPLNAMTKRPVVQFDWTLQKLKDLARWANRWIWRSIKFDDYKKVRVV
;
A
#
# COMPACT_ATOMS: atom_id res chain seq x y z
N GLU A 1 -5.35 -22.81 -9.21
CA GLU A 1 -6.55 -22.31 -9.94
C GLU A 1 -6.92 -20.92 -9.42
N VAL A 2 -7.07 -19.95 -10.32
CA VAL A 2 -7.34 -18.54 -9.97
C VAL A 2 -8.69 -18.40 -9.24
N GLY A 3 -9.68 -19.19 -9.57
CA GLY A 3 -11.00 -19.18 -8.93
C GLY A 3 -10.98 -19.65 -7.47
N GLY A 4 -10.12 -20.59 -7.10
CA GLY A 4 -9.98 -21.07 -5.71
C GLY A 4 -9.44 -20.01 -4.75
N GLN A 5 -8.58 -19.10 -5.25
CA GLN A 5 -8.01 -18.03 -4.43
C GLN A 5 -9.01 -16.91 -4.12
N ALA A 6 -9.91 -16.58 -5.04
CA ALA A 6 -10.98 -15.61 -4.77
C ALA A 6 -11.91 -16.10 -3.66
N ASN A 7 -12.25 -17.39 -3.68
CA ASN A 7 -13.06 -18.01 -2.64
C ASN A 7 -12.33 -18.02 -1.27
N ALA A 8 -11.02 -18.25 -1.23
CA ALA A 8 -10.24 -18.19 0.00
C ALA A 8 -10.27 -16.79 0.64
N LEU A 9 -10.16 -15.71 -0.16
CA LEU A 9 -10.26 -14.34 0.35
C LEU A 9 -11.60 -14.10 1.03
N VAL A 10 -12.71 -14.51 0.41
CA VAL A 10 -14.06 -14.34 0.95
C VAL A 10 -14.25 -15.11 2.26
N HIS A 11 -13.64 -16.29 2.41
CA HIS A 11 -13.65 -17.04 3.66
C HIS A 11 -12.93 -16.31 4.79
N HIS A 12 -11.80 -15.66 4.49
CA HIS A 12 -11.04 -14.91 5.50
C HIS A 12 -11.66 -13.55 5.81
N ASN A 13 -12.23 -12.89 4.79
CA ASN A 13 -12.89 -11.60 4.94
C ASN A 13 -14.08 -11.49 3.98
N PRO A 14 -15.30 -11.70 4.47
CA PRO A 14 -16.51 -11.63 3.63
C PRO A 14 -16.78 -10.24 3.05
N ASN A 15 -16.10 -9.20 3.56
CA ASN A 15 -16.22 -7.83 3.02
C ASN A 15 -15.16 -7.53 1.94
N ALA A 16 -14.29 -8.47 1.60
CA ALA A 16 -13.24 -8.28 0.63
C ALA A 16 -13.54 -8.95 -0.72
N THR A 17 -13.06 -8.34 -1.79
CA THR A 17 -13.13 -8.88 -3.16
C THR A 17 -11.87 -8.54 -3.93
N ILE A 18 -11.67 -9.22 -5.05
CA ILE A 18 -10.64 -8.93 -6.05
C ILE A 18 -11.28 -8.90 -7.43
N ALA A 19 -10.88 -7.96 -8.27
CA ALA A 19 -11.32 -7.84 -9.66
C ALA A 19 -10.24 -8.26 -10.65
N SER A 20 -8.97 -8.32 -10.20
CA SER A 20 -7.85 -8.80 -11.00
C SER A 20 -6.77 -9.46 -10.14
N ARG A 21 -5.93 -10.30 -10.77
CA ARG A 21 -4.75 -10.94 -10.18
C ARG A 21 -3.53 -10.61 -11.03
N GLY A 22 -2.35 -10.76 -10.43
CA GLY A 22 -1.08 -10.46 -11.10
C GLY A 22 -0.66 -8.99 -10.96
N CYS A 23 0.59 -8.69 -11.33
CA CYS A 23 1.12 -7.34 -11.30
C CYS A 23 2.31 -7.23 -12.26
N PRO A 24 2.36 -6.22 -13.16
CA PRO A 24 3.46 -6.08 -14.12
C PRO A 24 4.78 -5.64 -13.48
N MET A 25 4.74 -5.14 -12.25
CA MET A 25 5.93 -4.76 -11.50
C MET A 25 6.77 -5.97 -11.12
N ASN A 26 8.08 -5.76 -10.97
CA ASN A 26 9.03 -6.83 -10.60
C ASN A 26 9.79 -6.44 -9.33
N CYS A 27 9.06 -6.07 -8.27
CA CYS A 27 9.66 -5.72 -7.00
C CYS A 27 10.34 -6.94 -6.37
N SER A 28 11.61 -6.80 -5.98
CA SER A 28 12.46 -7.89 -5.48
C SER A 28 11.92 -8.54 -4.19
N PHE A 29 11.21 -7.77 -3.39
CA PHE A 29 10.61 -8.15 -2.10
C PHE A 29 9.15 -8.62 -2.22
N CYS A 30 8.56 -8.63 -3.42
CA CYS A 30 7.14 -8.95 -3.61
C CYS A 30 6.94 -10.40 -4.09
N ILE A 31 5.99 -11.10 -3.49
CA ILE A 31 5.65 -12.48 -3.86
C ILE A 31 4.72 -12.57 -5.08
N VAL A 32 3.97 -11.48 -5.39
CA VAL A 32 2.93 -11.49 -6.42
C VAL A 32 3.44 -11.94 -7.79
N PRO A 33 4.56 -11.42 -8.34
CA PRO A 33 5.06 -11.87 -9.63
C PRO A 33 5.39 -13.38 -9.69
N LYS A 34 5.75 -13.98 -8.55
CA LYS A 34 6.08 -15.41 -8.45
C LYS A 34 4.83 -16.29 -8.33
N MET A 35 3.81 -15.82 -7.63
CA MET A 35 2.59 -16.61 -7.37
C MET A 35 1.50 -16.40 -8.41
N GLU A 36 1.36 -15.19 -8.94
CA GLU A 36 0.25 -14.79 -9.78
C GLU A 36 0.69 -14.37 -11.19
N GLY A 37 2.00 -14.23 -11.40
CA GLY A 37 2.57 -13.80 -12.68
C GLY A 37 2.64 -12.28 -12.83
N ARG A 38 3.24 -11.88 -13.97
CA ARG A 38 3.48 -10.46 -14.34
C ARG A 38 2.43 -9.90 -15.30
N HIS A 39 1.46 -10.71 -15.69
CA HIS A 39 0.32 -10.30 -16.51
C HIS A 39 -0.94 -10.30 -15.65
N PHE A 40 -1.83 -9.37 -15.94
CA PHE A 40 -3.12 -9.37 -15.26
C PHE A 40 -4.02 -10.51 -15.75
N THR A 41 -4.57 -11.26 -14.81
CA THR A 41 -5.75 -12.11 -15.02
C THR A 41 -6.96 -11.31 -14.55
N LEU A 42 -7.84 -10.96 -15.49
CA LEU A 42 -9.05 -10.20 -15.20
C LEU A 42 -10.14 -11.13 -14.67
N LEU A 43 -10.89 -10.68 -13.67
CA LEU A 43 -11.96 -11.43 -13.01
C LEU A 43 -13.29 -10.67 -13.17
N PRO A 44 -13.91 -10.69 -14.38
CA PRO A 44 -15.09 -9.84 -14.66
C PRO A 44 -16.31 -10.20 -13.81
N ASP A 45 -16.39 -11.45 -13.32
CA ASP A 45 -17.51 -11.94 -12.53
C ASP A 45 -17.37 -11.64 -11.02
N PHE A 46 -16.39 -10.84 -10.61
CA PHE A 46 -16.23 -10.48 -9.20
C PHE A 46 -17.50 -9.79 -8.66
N THR A 47 -17.81 -10.04 -7.40
CA THR A 47 -18.91 -9.37 -6.69
C THR A 47 -18.36 -8.13 -5.97
N PRO A 48 -18.90 -6.91 -6.21
CA PRO A 48 -18.51 -5.73 -5.46
C PRO A 48 -18.66 -5.93 -3.95
N ARG A 49 -17.65 -5.54 -3.20
CA ARG A 49 -17.60 -5.58 -1.73
C ARG A 49 -16.93 -4.33 -1.20
N PRO A 50 -17.10 -3.97 0.09
CA PRO A 50 -16.53 -2.75 0.66
C PRO A 50 -15.01 -2.62 0.55
N ILE A 51 -14.29 -3.76 0.45
CA ILE A 51 -12.82 -3.79 0.38
C ILE A 51 -12.40 -4.42 -0.95
N LEU A 52 -11.65 -3.68 -1.76
CA LEU A 52 -11.05 -4.17 -3.01
C LEU A 52 -9.56 -4.46 -2.79
N CYS A 53 -9.13 -5.70 -3.05
CA CYS A 53 -7.80 -6.21 -2.73
C CYS A 53 -6.95 -6.57 -3.96
N ASP A 54 -7.10 -5.82 -5.05
CA ASP A 54 -6.29 -6.00 -6.27
C ASP A 54 -4.84 -5.58 -6.03
N ASN A 55 -3.89 -6.26 -6.67
CA ASN A 55 -2.47 -6.00 -6.46
C ASN A 55 -2.00 -4.63 -6.98
N ASN A 56 -2.60 -4.13 -8.08
CA ASN A 56 -2.17 -2.88 -8.72
C ASN A 56 -3.27 -2.35 -9.65
N LEU A 57 -4.17 -1.56 -9.12
CA LEU A 57 -5.30 -1.03 -9.89
C LEU A 57 -4.89 0.02 -10.92
N SER A 58 -3.88 0.84 -10.62
CA SER A 58 -3.47 1.93 -11.53
C SER A 58 -2.77 1.43 -12.80
N ALA A 59 -2.23 0.22 -12.78
CA ALA A 59 -1.61 -0.38 -13.96
C ALA A 59 -2.58 -1.18 -14.85
N LEU A 60 -3.82 -1.38 -14.42
CA LEU A 60 -4.88 -1.93 -15.28
C LEU A 60 -5.23 -0.96 -16.41
N SER A 61 -5.72 -1.49 -17.53
CA SER A 61 -6.23 -0.65 -18.61
C SER A 61 -7.35 0.28 -18.14
N ALA A 62 -7.45 1.45 -18.74
CA ALA A 62 -8.51 2.41 -18.43
C ALA A 62 -9.91 1.80 -18.55
N ASP A 63 -10.13 0.97 -19.56
CA ASP A 63 -11.40 0.32 -19.81
C ASP A 63 -11.76 -0.66 -18.69
N TYR A 64 -10.79 -1.44 -18.21
CA TYR A 64 -11.07 -2.37 -17.11
C TYR A 64 -11.24 -1.65 -15.78
N GLN A 65 -10.50 -0.57 -15.53
CA GLN A 65 -10.76 0.29 -14.37
C GLN A 65 -12.20 0.85 -14.43
N ASN A 66 -12.64 1.36 -15.59
CA ASN A 66 -14.00 1.85 -15.78
C ASN A 66 -15.04 0.73 -15.56
N PHE A 67 -14.79 -0.47 -16.07
CA PHE A 67 -15.64 -1.63 -15.83
C PHE A 67 -15.81 -1.94 -14.33
N ILE A 68 -14.73 -1.93 -13.55
CA ILE A 68 -14.79 -2.12 -12.09
C ILE A 68 -15.66 -1.01 -11.47
N ILE A 69 -15.39 0.24 -11.81
CA ILE A 69 -16.09 1.41 -11.29
C ILE A 69 -17.58 1.36 -11.59
N ASP A 70 -17.94 1.01 -12.82
CA ASP A 70 -19.34 0.91 -13.23
C ASP A 70 -20.07 -0.25 -12.51
N LYS A 71 -19.36 -1.35 -12.23
CA LYS A 71 -19.91 -2.42 -11.39
C LYS A 71 -20.23 -1.94 -9.97
N TYR A 72 -19.35 -1.14 -9.35
CA TYR A 72 -19.61 -0.52 -8.06
C TYR A 72 -20.77 0.48 -8.12
N LYS A 73 -20.82 1.33 -9.15
CA LYS A 73 -21.93 2.31 -9.32
C LYS A 73 -23.29 1.66 -9.52
N LYS A 74 -23.33 0.46 -10.13
CA LYS A 74 -24.56 -0.32 -10.34
C LYS A 74 -24.96 -1.16 -9.13
N SER A 75 -24.10 -1.24 -8.13
CA SER A 75 -24.36 -1.96 -6.89
C SER A 75 -24.66 -0.98 -5.74
N ASP A 76 -25.33 -1.44 -4.71
CA ASP A 76 -25.55 -0.66 -3.47
C ASP A 76 -24.33 -0.67 -2.55
N VAL A 77 -23.19 -1.22 -2.99
CA VAL A 77 -21.99 -1.38 -2.20
C VAL A 77 -21.08 -0.15 -2.31
N GLN A 78 -20.77 0.47 -1.19
CA GLN A 78 -19.78 1.52 -1.12
C GLN A 78 -18.36 0.93 -1.06
N LEU A 79 -17.45 1.44 -1.88
CA LEU A 79 -16.02 1.10 -1.83
C LEU A 79 -15.34 1.89 -0.71
N LEU A 80 -15.18 1.25 0.44
CA LEU A 80 -14.63 1.87 1.65
C LEU A 80 -13.12 1.78 1.74
N ASP A 81 -12.52 0.77 1.10
CA ASP A 81 -11.08 0.55 1.16
C ASP A 81 -10.55 -0.10 -0.13
N ILE A 82 -9.53 0.51 -0.69
CA ILE A 82 -8.69 -0.08 -1.73
C ILE A 82 -7.41 -0.56 -1.04
N ASN A 83 -7.47 -1.79 -0.51
CA ASN A 83 -6.51 -2.29 0.45
C ASN A 83 -5.08 -2.42 -0.11
N SER A 84 -4.92 -2.92 -1.32
CA SER A 84 -3.60 -3.03 -1.97
C SER A 84 -3.09 -1.71 -2.53
N GLY A 85 -3.99 -0.76 -2.75
CA GLY A 85 -3.65 0.58 -3.18
C GLY A 85 -3.35 0.74 -4.67
N PHE A 86 -2.65 1.81 -4.95
CA PHE A 86 -2.25 2.22 -6.29
C PHE A 86 -0.73 2.27 -6.40
N GLU A 87 -0.20 1.99 -7.57
CA GLU A 87 1.23 2.02 -7.82
C GLU A 87 1.63 3.41 -8.36
N PRO A 88 2.60 4.10 -7.72
CA PRO A 88 2.92 5.49 -8.04
C PRO A 88 3.38 5.75 -9.48
N HIS A 89 4.10 4.81 -10.12
CA HIS A 89 4.59 5.02 -11.48
C HIS A 89 3.47 5.05 -12.51
N SER A 90 2.41 4.27 -12.30
CA SER A 90 1.24 4.18 -13.18
C SER A 90 0.07 5.08 -12.76
N PHE A 91 0.15 5.74 -11.59
CA PHE A 91 -0.90 6.62 -11.12
C PHE A 91 -0.82 8.00 -11.80
N THR A 92 -1.93 8.42 -12.40
CA THR A 92 -2.06 9.68 -13.14
C THR A 92 -3.25 10.50 -12.63
N GLU A 93 -3.36 11.76 -13.09
CA GLU A 93 -4.55 12.58 -12.82
C GLU A 93 -5.83 11.95 -13.35
N GLU A 94 -5.76 11.28 -14.51
CA GLU A 94 -6.90 10.57 -15.09
C GLU A 94 -7.31 9.39 -14.20
N THR A 95 -6.34 8.65 -13.65
CA THR A 95 -6.61 7.60 -12.66
C THR A 95 -7.31 8.18 -11.43
N TYR A 96 -6.79 9.27 -10.88
CA TYR A 96 -7.41 9.95 -9.74
C TYR A 96 -8.85 10.38 -10.05
N LYS A 97 -9.07 11.11 -11.15
CA LYS A 97 -10.41 11.56 -11.58
C LYS A 97 -11.38 10.39 -11.74
N ARG A 98 -10.90 9.27 -12.27
CA ARG A 98 -11.69 8.06 -12.50
C ARG A 98 -12.18 7.44 -11.19
N TRP A 99 -11.31 7.30 -10.21
CA TRP A 99 -11.60 6.62 -8.94
C TRP A 99 -12.20 7.52 -7.86
N LYS A 100 -11.96 8.85 -7.92
CA LYS A 100 -12.38 9.83 -6.90
C LYS A 100 -13.88 9.73 -6.55
N GLY A 101 -14.73 9.46 -7.53
CA GLY A 101 -16.18 9.40 -7.32
C GLY A 101 -16.64 8.23 -6.45
N ILE A 102 -15.92 7.11 -6.46
CA ILE A 102 -16.32 5.89 -5.74
C ILE A 102 -15.41 5.53 -4.56
N ASN A 103 -14.15 5.92 -4.57
CA ASN A 103 -13.22 5.65 -3.46
C ASN A 103 -13.58 6.49 -2.23
N LYS A 104 -14.15 5.86 -1.21
CA LYS A 104 -14.44 6.50 0.09
C LYS A 104 -13.31 6.35 1.10
N GLY A 105 -12.37 5.43 0.85
CA GLY A 105 -11.21 5.15 1.69
C GLY A 105 -10.03 6.08 1.46
N ALA A 106 -8.91 5.73 2.07
CA ALA A 106 -7.64 6.41 1.84
C ALA A 106 -7.03 6.01 0.48
N TRP A 107 -6.33 6.94 -0.14
CA TRP A 107 -5.43 6.68 -1.26
C TRP A 107 -4.16 6.08 -0.70
N ARG A 108 -3.85 4.85 -1.10
CA ARG A 108 -2.72 4.08 -0.58
C ARG A 108 -1.68 3.87 -1.66
N PHE A 109 -0.43 4.13 -1.30
CA PHE A 109 0.75 3.99 -2.17
C PHE A 109 1.88 3.34 -1.40
N ALA A 110 2.88 2.83 -2.11
CA ALA A 110 4.13 2.35 -1.52
C ALA A 110 5.29 3.31 -1.85
N PHE A 111 6.24 3.43 -0.91
CA PHE A 111 7.53 4.08 -1.07
C PHE A 111 8.60 3.18 -0.43
N ASP A 112 8.92 2.11 -1.13
CA ASP A 112 9.73 1.01 -0.58
C ASP A 112 11.22 1.13 -0.90
N GLU A 113 11.59 1.93 -1.92
CA GLU A 113 12.97 2.21 -2.33
C GLU A 113 13.12 3.69 -2.72
N MET A 114 14.27 4.31 -2.41
CA MET A 114 14.52 5.74 -2.70
C MET A 114 14.38 6.11 -4.18
N LYS A 115 14.62 5.18 -5.10
CA LYS A 115 14.41 5.39 -6.54
C LYS A 115 12.97 5.75 -6.93
N GLU A 116 12.00 5.44 -6.06
CA GLU A 116 10.57 5.71 -6.27
C GLU A 116 10.15 7.14 -5.88
N GLU A 117 11.05 7.90 -5.23
CA GLU A 117 10.77 9.23 -4.67
C GLU A 117 10.03 10.14 -5.64
N ARG A 118 10.52 10.25 -6.88
CA ARG A 118 9.92 11.11 -7.91
C ARG A 118 8.48 10.71 -8.23
N ALA A 119 8.23 9.41 -8.34
CA ALA A 119 6.90 8.91 -8.67
C ALA A 119 5.92 9.11 -7.50
N VAL A 120 6.36 8.84 -6.28
CA VAL A 120 5.54 9.04 -5.07
C VAL A 120 5.22 10.53 -4.88
N LYS A 121 6.23 11.41 -4.97
CA LYS A 121 6.03 12.86 -4.84
C LYS A 121 5.04 13.39 -5.88
N ARG A 122 5.16 12.98 -7.15
CA ARG A 122 4.19 13.33 -8.20
C ARG A 122 2.78 12.86 -7.83
N THR A 123 2.65 11.64 -7.31
CA THR A 123 1.35 11.09 -6.87
C THR A 123 0.75 11.92 -5.74
N VAL A 124 1.56 12.33 -4.77
CA VAL A 124 1.12 13.22 -3.68
C VAL A 124 0.65 14.58 -4.21
N GLU A 125 1.33 15.13 -5.22
CA GLU A 125 0.94 16.38 -5.88
C GLU A 125 -0.41 16.26 -6.60
N ILE A 126 -0.68 15.13 -7.25
CA ILE A 126 -2.01 14.83 -7.84
C ILE A 126 -3.09 14.85 -6.74
N LEU A 127 -2.76 14.38 -5.55
CA LEU A 127 -3.66 14.30 -4.40
C LEU A 127 -3.63 15.54 -3.49
N ARG A 128 -3.12 16.68 -3.95
CA ARG A 128 -2.95 17.89 -3.11
C ARG A 128 -4.25 18.37 -2.46
N GLU A 129 -5.39 18.18 -3.12
CA GLU A 129 -6.71 18.54 -2.61
C GLU A 129 -7.25 17.56 -1.53
N GLU A 130 -6.65 16.38 -1.40
CA GLU A 130 -7.08 15.42 -0.41
C GLU A 130 -6.45 15.72 0.96
N PRO A 131 -7.19 15.57 2.06
CA PRO A 131 -6.62 15.77 3.39
C PRO A 131 -5.57 14.70 3.72
N ALA A 132 -4.66 14.99 4.64
CA ALA A 132 -3.59 14.07 5.04
C ALA A 132 -4.11 12.67 5.44
N SER A 133 -5.25 12.61 6.15
CA SER A 133 -5.89 11.35 6.56
C SER A 133 -6.37 10.47 5.40
N LYS A 134 -6.48 11.04 4.21
CA LYS A 134 -6.81 10.31 2.97
C LYS A 134 -5.59 9.91 2.15
N LYS A 135 -4.38 10.31 2.54
CA LYS A 135 -3.12 10.03 1.84
C LYS A 135 -2.25 9.14 2.70
N ARG A 136 -2.24 7.84 2.43
CA ARG A 136 -1.45 6.86 3.18
C ARG A 136 -0.34 6.27 2.32
N VAL A 137 0.90 6.40 2.79
CA VAL A 137 2.06 5.86 2.10
C VAL A 137 2.70 4.76 2.95
N TYR A 138 2.72 3.56 2.39
CA TYR A 138 3.41 2.43 2.99
C TYR A 138 4.92 2.58 2.77
N VAL A 139 5.70 2.32 3.81
CA VAL A 139 7.16 2.36 3.76
C VAL A 139 7.70 1.05 4.29
N LEU A 140 8.34 0.27 3.42
CA LEU A 140 9.06 -0.93 3.80
C LEU A 140 10.33 -0.54 4.55
N ILE A 141 10.61 -1.18 5.69
CA ILE A 141 11.83 -0.95 6.48
C ILE A 141 12.58 -2.24 6.76
N GLY A 142 13.89 -2.14 6.97
CA GLY A 142 14.76 -3.30 7.16
C GLY A 142 15.28 -3.92 5.87
N ASN A 143 14.86 -3.43 4.71
CA ASN A 143 15.37 -3.80 3.39
C ASN A 143 16.61 -2.98 2.96
N GLU A 144 16.85 -1.87 3.61
CA GLU A 144 17.97 -0.93 3.42
C GLU A 144 18.47 -0.45 4.79
N PRO A 145 19.64 0.24 4.89
CA PRO A 145 20.11 0.87 6.12
C PRO A 145 19.09 1.80 6.76
N PHE A 146 19.16 1.96 8.08
CA PHE A 146 18.18 2.72 8.85
C PHE A 146 17.96 4.12 8.30
N GLU A 147 19.03 4.85 8.01
CA GLU A 147 18.92 6.25 7.56
C GLU A 147 18.11 6.40 6.28
N GLN A 148 18.26 5.49 5.32
CA GLN A 148 17.50 5.52 4.06
C GLN A 148 16.02 5.22 4.30
N CYS A 149 15.72 4.22 5.13
CA CYS A 149 14.33 3.91 5.50
C CYS A 149 13.69 5.06 6.29
N TYR A 150 14.42 5.64 7.23
CA TYR A 150 13.96 6.75 8.05
C TYR A 150 13.73 8.02 7.21
N GLU A 151 14.64 8.33 6.29
CA GLU A 151 14.49 9.44 5.34
C GLU A 151 13.18 9.32 4.53
N ARG A 152 12.84 8.12 4.03
CA ARG A 152 11.57 7.88 3.33
C ARG A 152 10.36 8.18 4.22
N VAL A 153 10.40 7.77 5.48
CA VAL A 153 9.31 8.04 6.44
C VAL A 153 9.18 9.55 6.68
N ILE A 154 10.29 10.27 6.85
CA ILE A 154 10.30 11.72 7.05
C ILE A 154 9.75 12.44 5.80
N LYS A 155 10.20 12.07 4.60
CA LYS A 155 9.68 12.65 3.35
C LYS A 155 8.15 12.47 3.23
N VAL A 156 7.62 11.29 3.58
CA VAL A 156 6.17 11.05 3.58
C VAL A 156 5.44 12.02 4.51
N ILE A 157 5.99 12.26 5.70
CA ILE A 157 5.43 13.21 6.67
C ILE A 157 5.50 14.64 6.12
N GLU A 158 6.65 15.06 5.60
CA GLU A 158 6.87 16.40 5.02
C GLU A 158 5.95 16.68 3.82
N TRP A 159 5.62 15.66 3.04
CA TRP A 159 4.66 15.77 1.94
C TRP A 159 3.19 15.80 2.41
N GLY A 160 2.94 15.85 3.72
CA GLY A 160 1.60 15.90 4.28
C GLY A 160 0.81 14.61 4.09
N CYS A 161 1.48 13.46 4.14
CA CYS A 161 0.87 12.14 4.08
C CYS A 161 1.00 11.40 5.41
N GLU A 162 0.18 10.37 5.61
CA GLU A 162 0.31 9.46 6.75
C GLU A 162 1.24 8.29 6.40
N PRO A 163 2.41 8.16 7.03
CA PRO A 163 3.26 6.99 6.83
C PRO A 163 2.64 5.75 7.48
N HIS A 164 2.76 4.61 6.81
CA HIS A 164 2.47 3.30 7.38
C HIS A 164 3.67 2.38 7.19
N VAL A 165 4.41 2.18 8.25
CA VAL A 165 5.70 1.49 8.23
C VAL A 165 5.52 -0.01 8.43
N GLN A 166 6.12 -0.80 7.53
CA GLN A 166 6.08 -2.26 7.58
C GLN A 166 7.50 -2.84 7.59
N PRO A 167 7.90 -3.58 8.64
CA PRO A 167 9.15 -4.33 8.61
C PRO A 167 9.14 -5.41 7.52
N MET A 168 10.25 -5.51 6.78
CA MET A 168 10.41 -6.53 5.75
C MET A 168 10.38 -7.93 6.36
N ILE A 169 9.52 -8.78 5.79
CA ILE A 169 9.46 -10.21 6.08
C ILE A 169 9.93 -10.96 4.83
N PRO A 170 10.89 -11.87 4.92
CA PRO A 170 11.36 -12.62 3.75
C PRO A 170 10.25 -13.43 3.11
N LEU A 171 10.27 -13.54 1.78
CA LEU A 171 9.26 -14.28 1.02
C LEU A 171 9.15 -15.76 1.39
N ASN A 172 10.23 -16.34 1.91
CA ASN A 172 10.31 -17.74 2.35
C ASN A 172 10.18 -17.89 3.88
N ALA A 173 9.78 -16.85 4.59
CA ALA A 173 9.66 -16.90 6.05
C ALA A 173 8.48 -17.80 6.47
N MET A 174 8.76 -18.78 7.30
CA MET A 174 7.74 -19.63 7.94
C MET A 174 7.04 -18.94 9.11
N THR A 175 7.54 -17.79 9.56
CA THR A 175 6.98 -17.00 10.65
C THR A 175 6.96 -15.53 10.26
N LYS A 176 6.04 -14.75 10.83
CA LYS A 176 5.97 -13.30 10.63
C LYS A 176 7.08 -12.53 11.39
N ARG A 177 8.31 -13.04 11.35
CA ARG A 177 9.46 -12.39 11.98
C ARG A 177 10.27 -11.66 10.91
N PRO A 178 10.51 -10.35 11.08
CA PRO A 178 11.35 -9.61 10.16
C PRO A 178 12.80 -10.08 10.25
N VAL A 179 13.51 -10.00 9.13
CA VAL A 179 14.97 -10.18 9.12
C VAL A 179 15.62 -8.93 9.69
N VAL A 180 16.65 -9.17 10.51
CA VAL A 180 17.51 -8.12 11.02
C VAL A 180 18.79 -8.13 10.18
N GLN A 181 19.00 -7.08 9.39
CA GLN A 181 20.16 -6.87 8.55
C GLN A 181 20.58 -5.42 8.58
N PHE A 182 21.73 -5.09 8.00
CA PHE A 182 22.34 -3.76 8.09
C PHE A 182 22.54 -3.33 9.56
N ASP A 183 22.22 -2.11 9.89
CA ASP A 183 22.32 -1.51 11.24
C ASP A 183 20.99 -1.60 12.04
N TRP A 184 20.08 -2.49 11.64
CA TRP A 184 18.83 -2.71 12.33
C TRP A 184 18.96 -3.65 13.52
N THR A 185 18.11 -3.45 14.50
CA THR A 185 17.75 -4.42 15.55
C THR A 185 16.26 -4.65 15.54
N LEU A 186 15.79 -5.76 16.10
CA LEU A 186 14.34 -6.01 16.24
C LEU A 186 13.64 -4.88 17.00
N GLN A 187 14.32 -4.31 17.99
CA GLN A 187 13.79 -3.19 18.77
C GLN A 187 13.67 -1.93 17.90
N LYS A 188 14.69 -1.60 17.13
CA LYS A 188 14.70 -0.42 16.24
C LYS A 188 13.61 -0.51 15.17
N LEU A 189 13.37 -1.71 14.60
CA LEU A 189 12.26 -1.97 13.67
C LEU A 189 10.89 -1.73 14.34
N LYS A 190 10.69 -2.28 15.54
CA LYS A 190 9.45 -2.11 16.30
C LYS A 190 9.22 -0.64 16.70
N ASP A 191 10.27 0.06 17.09
CA ASP A 191 10.18 1.44 17.55
C ASP A 191 9.81 2.38 16.41
N LEU A 192 10.45 2.26 15.25
CA LEU A 192 10.11 3.07 14.08
C LEU A 192 8.70 2.77 13.58
N ALA A 193 8.32 1.49 13.47
CA ALA A 193 6.98 1.10 13.06
C ALA A 193 5.92 1.63 14.06
N ARG A 194 6.16 1.53 15.36
CA ARG A 194 5.23 2.03 16.36
C ARG A 194 5.13 3.55 16.34
N TRP A 195 6.26 4.26 16.24
CA TRP A 195 6.31 5.71 16.18
C TRP A 195 5.52 6.26 14.98
N ALA A 196 5.70 5.65 13.81
CA ALA A 196 5.00 6.04 12.60
C ALA A 196 3.51 5.65 12.64
N ASN A 197 3.21 4.37 12.86
CA ASN A 197 1.86 3.81 12.70
C ASN A 197 0.87 4.23 13.79
N ARG A 198 1.36 4.75 14.91
CA ARG A 198 0.54 5.30 16.02
C ARG A 198 0.56 6.81 16.06
N TRP A 199 0.99 7.46 14.99
CA TRP A 199 1.04 8.91 14.84
C TRP A 199 1.81 9.63 15.96
N ILE A 200 2.75 8.95 16.66
CA ILE A 200 3.57 9.53 17.72
C ILE A 200 4.44 10.67 17.16
N TRP A 201 4.82 10.57 15.89
CA TRP A 201 5.56 11.60 15.16
C TRP A 201 4.88 12.98 15.14
N ARG A 202 3.58 13.04 15.38
CA ARG A 202 2.86 14.34 15.49
C ARG A 202 3.22 15.13 16.73
N SER A 203 3.76 14.47 17.76
CA SER A 203 4.05 15.06 19.07
C SER A 203 5.52 14.98 19.47
N ILE A 204 6.24 13.94 19.04
CA ILE A 204 7.60 13.65 19.49
C ILE A 204 8.46 13.22 18.30
N LYS A 205 9.67 13.79 18.16
CA LYS A 205 10.66 13.34 17.19
C LYS A 205 11.13 11.93 17.52
N PHE A 206 11.55 11.16 16.51
CA PHE A 206 11.93 9.76 16.71
C PHE A 206 13.08 9.57 17.69
N ASP A 207 14.09 10.44 17.67
CA ASP A 207 15.24 10.38 18.58
C ASP A 207 14.84 10.64 20.04
N ASP A 208 13.88 11.54 20.28
CA ASP A 208 13.36 11.81 21.62
C ASP A 208 12.43 10.68 22.10
N TYR A 209 11.68 10.06 21.18
CA TYR A 209 10.84 8.89 21.49
C TYR A 209 11.66 7.71 22.02
N LYS A 210 12.89 7.50 21.51
CA LYS A 210 13.82 6.48 22.03
C LYS A 210 14.25 6.78 23.47
N LYS A 211 14.55 8.04 23.78
CA LYS A 211 15.02 8.45 25.12
C LYS A 211 13.96 8.25 26.21
N VAL A 212 12.68 8.49 25.89
CA VAL A 212 11.56 8.32 26.85
C VAL A 212 11.31 6.86 27.22
N ARG A 213 11.81 5.90 26.43
CA ARG A 213 11.56 4.46 26.62
C ARG A 213 12.62 3.75 27.46
N VAL A 214 13.67 4.43 27.85
CA VAL A 214 14.82 3.88 28.63
C VAL A 214 14.66 4.13 30.15
N VAL A 215 13.53 4.70 30.60
CA VAL A 215 13.20 4.93 32.01
C VAL A 215 12.19 3.91 32.52
#